data_7aa5f44764403641c4de39f03a3388ee
#
_entry.id   7aa5f44764403641c4de39f03a3388ee
#
_cell.length_a   1.000
_cell.length_b   1.000
_cell.length_c   1.000
_cell.angle_alpha   90.00
_cell.angle_beta   90.00
_cell.angle_gamma   90.00
#
_symmetry.space_group_name_H-M   'P 1'
#
loop_
_entity.id
_entity.type
_entity.pdbx_description
1 polymer ?
#
loop_
_entity_poly.entity_id
_entity_poly.type
_entity_poly.pdbx_seq_one_letter_code
_entity_poly.pdbx_strand_id
1 'polypeptide(L)'
;RIYEENKKINYKGVDFNTPLSYSVSKSGIISMTRYLATYWAKFGIRVNCISPAGVYKKQDKKFVEQLSDRIPLGRMARKHEFNGAIIYLCSSASSFVTGHNLVIDGGRTIW
;
A
#
# COMPACT_ATOMS: atom_id res chain seq x y z
N ARG A 1 7.44 -4.24 -14.60
CA ARG A 1 7.92 -5.03 -13.47
C ARG A 1 6.78 -5.62 -12.64
N ILE A 2 5.86 -4.82 -12.11
CA ILE A 2 4.69 -5.29 -11.33
C ILE A 2 3.82 -6.26 -12.17
N TYR A 3 3.62 -6.00 -13.44
CA TYR A 3 2.83 -6.86 -14.33
C TYR A 3 3.48 -8.24 -14.54
N GLU A 4 4.77 -8.29 -14.81
CA GLU A 4 5.51 -9.54 -15.01
C GLU A 4 5.63 -10.36 -13.71
N GLU A 5 5.75 -9.69 -12.56
CA GLU A 5 5.76 -10.34 -11.25
C GLU A 5 4.41 -10.98 -10.90
N ASN A 6 3.31 -10.32 -11.22
CA ASN A 6 1.98 -10.84 -10.92
C ASN A 6 1.64 -12.10 -11.72
N LYS A 7 2.13 -12.24 -12.95
CA LYS A 7 1.96 -13.46 -13.75
C LYS A 7 2.51 -14.73 -13.10
N LYS A 8 3.44 -14.58 -12.14
CA LYS A 8 4.09 -15.70 -11.46
C LYS A 8 3.41 -16.10 -10.16
N ILE A 9 2.36 -15.39 -9.75
CA ILE A 9 1.61 -15.72 -8.53
C ILE A 9 0.41 -16.58 -8.91
N ASN A 10 0.37 -17.80 -8.38
CA ASN A 10 -0.79 -18.67 -8.51
C ASN A 10 -1.65 -18.59 -7.25
N TYR A 11 -2.93 -18.34 -7.42
CA TYR A 11 -3.91 -18.33 -6.34
C TYR A 11 -5.00 -19.36 -6.63
N LYS A 12 -5.07 -20.42 -5.81
CA LYS A 12 -6.04 -21.51 -5.96
C LYS A 12 -6.03 -22.17 -7.35
N GLY A 13 -4.85 -22.36 -7.94
CA GLY A 13 -4.69 -23.00 -9.25
C GLY A 13 -4.88 -22.07 -10.45
N VAL A 14 -5.15 -20.79 -10.22
CA VAL A 14 -5.30 -19.77 -11.27
C VAL A 14 -4.16 -18.77 -11.19
N ASP A 15 -3.61 -18.38 -12.33
CA ASP A 15 -2.60 -17.34 -12.39
C ASP A 15 -3.20 -16.01 -11.96
N PHE A 16 -2.61 -15.42 -10.92
CA PHE A 16 -3.07 -14.15 -10.39
C PHE A 16 -2.67 -13.02 -11.34
N ASN A 17 -3.68 -12.32 -11.87
CA ASN A 17 -3.48 -11.13 -12.68
C ASN A 17 -4.30 -9.98 -12.09
N THR A 18 -3.64 -8.87 -11.82
CA THR A 18 -4.30 -7.65 -11.34
C THR A 18 -5.00 -6.96 -12.52
N PRO A 19 -6.33 -6.76 -12.49
CA PRO A 19 -7.03 -6.08 -13.57
C PRO A 19 -6.59 -4.62 -13.70
N LEU A 20 -6.62 -4.10 -14.92
CA LEU A 20 -6.23 -2.71 -15.23
C LEU A 20 -7.00 -1.70 -14.36
N SER A 21 -8.30 -1.92 -14.14
CA SER A 21 -9.14 -1.06 -13.29
C SER A 21 -8.63 -0.94 -11.86
N TYR A 22 -8.05 -2.00 -11.31
CA TYR A 22 -7.41 -1.95 -9.98
C TYR A 22 -6.21 -1.00 -9.99
N SER A 23 -5.31 -1.14 -10.96
CA SER A 23 -4.12 -0.29 -11.07
C SER A 23 -4.49 1.18 -11.27
N VAL A 24 -5.49 1.47 -12.13
CA VAL A 24 -5.99 2.83 -12.35
C VAL A 24 -6.57 3.43 -11.08
N SER A 25 -7.46 2.69 -10.39
CA SER A 25 -8.10 3.20 -9.16
C SER A 25 -7.10 3.44 -8.04
N LYS A 26 -6.14 2.54 -7.83
CA LYS A 26 -5.13 2.69 -6.77
C LYS A 26 -4.13 3.80 -7.05
N SER A 27 -3.72 3.98 -8.30
CA SER A 27 -2.88 5.11 -8.70
C SER A 27 -3.64 6.44 -8.58
N GLY A 28 -4.93 6.43 -8.90
CA GLY A 28 -5.82 7.59 -8.74
C GLY A 28 -5.90 8.12 -7.32
N ILE A 29 -5.84 7.24 -6.29
CA ILE A 29 -5.82 7.65 -4.88
C ILE A 29 -4.60 8.52 -4.57
N ILE A 30 -3.42 8.17 -5.09
CA ILE A 30 -2.20 8.95 -4.87
C ILE A 30 -2.33 10.34 -5.51
N SER A 31 -2.81 10.40 -6.75
CA SER A 31 -3.04 11.66 -7.46
C SER A 31 -4.09 12.53 -6.77
N MET A 32 -5.20 11.92 -6.33
CA MET A 32 -6.26 12.58 -5.57
C MET A 32 -5.73 13.14 -4.24
N THR A 33 -4.88 12.39 -3.53
CA THR A 33 -4.25 12.83 -2.28
C THR A 33 -3.45 14.11 -2.49
N ARG A 34 -2.64 14.18 -3.54
CA ARG A 34 -1.84 15.36 -3.87
C ARG A 34 -2.70 16.55 -4.25
N TYR A 35 -3.72 16.34 -5.06
CA TYR A 35 -4.67 17.39 -5.44
C TYR A 35 -5.39 17.96 -4.23
N LEU A 36 -5.98 17.12 -3.38
CA LEU A 36 -6.72 17.55 -2.21
C LEU A 36 -5.82 18.20 -1.15
N ALA A 37 -4.58 17.74 -1.01
CA ALA A 37 -3.59 18.33 -0.10
C ALA A 37 -3.34 19.80 -0.44
N THR A 38 -3.19 20.12 -1.73
CA THR A 38 -3.01 21.53 -2.17
C THR A 38 -4.31 22.31 -2.11
N TYR A 39 -5.41 21.71 -2.53
CA TYR A 39 -6.72 22.38 -2.60
C TYR A 39 -7.25 22.79 -1.22
N TRP A 40 -7.06 21.96 -0.20
CA TRP A 40 -7.54 22.21 1.16
C TRP A 40 -6.50 22.79 2.11
N ALA A 41 -5.26 22.99 1.68
CA ALA A 41 -4.20 23.58 2.52
C ALA A 41 -4.62 24.92 3.13
N LYS A 42 -5.31 25.78 2.37
CA LYS A 42 -5.82 27.08 2.82
C LYS A 42 -6.82 26.99 3.99
N PHE A 43 -7.41 25.83 4.19
CA PHE A 43 -8.33 25.57 5.31
C PHE A 43 -7.64 24.86 6.49
N GLY A 44 -6.32 24.69 6.45
CA GLY A 44 -5.57 23.97 7.47
C GLY A 44 -5.78 22.45 7.45
N ILE A 45 -6.34 21.90 6.36
CA ILE A 45 -6.60 20.47 6.22
C ILE A 45 -5.40 19.80 5.55
N ARG A 46 -4.86 18.76 6.21
CA ARG A 46 -3.83 17.90 5.66
C ARG A 46 -4.45 16.65 5.04
N VAL A 47 -3.95 16.23 3.91
CA VAL A 47 -4.40 15.02 3.21
C VAL A 47 -3.21 14.16 2.87
N ASN A 48 -3.22 12.93 3.37
CA ASN A 48 -2.15 11.95 3.14
C ASN A 48 -2.77 10.58 2.83
N CYS A 49 -2.01 9.69 2.23
CA CYS A 49 -2.42 8.30 2.05
C CYS A 49 -1.35 7.32 2.52
N ILE A 50 -1.75 6.08 2.73
CA ILE A 50 -0.84 4.97 2.98
C ILE A 50 -0.91 3.97 1.82
N SER A 51 0.25 3.41 1.45
CA SER A 51 0.36 2.31 0.49
C SER A 51 0.86 1.05 1.21
N PRO A 52 -0.07 0.21 1.70
CA PRO A 52 0.29 -1.00 2.41
C PRO A 52 0.68 -2.12 1.44
N ALA A 53 1.56 -3.01 1.87
CA ALA A 53 1.75 -4.31 1.23
C ALA A 53 0.59 -5.28 1.56
N GLY A 54 0.72 -6.51 1.06
CA GLY A 54 -0.25 -7.56 1.33
C GLY A 54 -0.43 -7.81 2.83
N VAL A 55 -1.67 -7.70 3.29
CA VAL A 55 -2.07 -7.95 4.69
C VAL A 55 -2.47 -9.42 4.86
N TYR A 56 -1.88 -10.10 5.83
CA TYR A 56 -2.23 -11.48 6.13
C TYR A 56 -3.65 -11.59 6.71
N LYS A 57 -4.49 -12.40 6.06
CA LYS A 57 -5.89 -12.67 6.41
C LYS A 57 -6.23 -14.15 6.31
N LYS A 58 -5.28 -15.04 6.62
CA LYS A 58 -5.41 -16.51 6.47
C LYS A 58 -5.68 -16.94 5.01
N GLN A 59 -5.03 -16.27 4.05
CA GLN A 59 -5.06 -16.68 2.65
C GLN A 59 -4.42 -18.05 2.46
N ASP A 60 -4.57 -18.63 1.26
CA ASP A 60 -3.94 -19.89 0.86
C ASP A 60 -2.43 -19.86 1.14
N LYS A 61 -1.91 -21.00 1.68
CA LYS A 61 -0.52 -21.11 2.14
C LYS A 61 0.47 -20.82 1.02
N LYS A 62 0.25 -21.39 -0.17
CA LYS A 62 1.12 -21.20 -1.34
C LYS A 62 1.16 -19.74 -1.78
N PHE A 63 0.02 -19.06 -1.76
CA PHE A 63 -0.06 -17.63 -2.04
C PHE A 63 0.72 -16.80 -1.03
N VAL A 64 0.57 -17.11 0.28
CA VAL A 64 1.30 -16.42 1.36
C VAL A 64 2.80 -16.60 1.21
N GLU A 65 3.29 -17.80 0.94
CA GLU A 65 4.71 -18.09 0.71
C GLU A 65 5.24 -17.30 -0.48
N GLN A 66 4.60 -17.42 -1.66
CA GLN A 66 5.01 -16.71 -2.88
C GLN A 66 5.03 -15.18 -2.72
N LEU A 67 4.09 -14.62 -1.96
CA LEU A 67 4.08 -13.19 -1.70
C LEU A 67 5.13 -12.78 -0.68
N SER A 68 5.36 -13.59 0.36
CA SER A 68 6.37 -13.34 1.40
C SER A 68 7.78 -13.33 0.84
N ASP A 69 8.09 -14.22 -0.10
CA ASP A 69 9.38 -14.28 -0.79
C ASP A 69 9.73 -13.01 -1.59
N ARG A 70 8.72 -12.18 -1.86
CA ARG A 70 8.87 -10.90 -2.59
C ARG A 70 8.90 -9.68 -1.67
N ILE A 71 8.95 -9.91 -0.37
CA ILE A 71 8.99 -8.86 0.65
C ILE A 71 10.31 -9.03 1.41
N PRO A 72 11.22 -8.05 1.43
CA PRO A 72 12.49 -8.13 2.16
C PRO A 72 12.36 -8.55 3.62
N LEU A 73 11.29 -8.13 4.31
CA LEU A 73 11.03 -8.60 5.67
C LEU A 73 10.53 -10.05 5.76
N GLY A 74 10.43 -10.79 4.62
CA GLY A 74 10.14 -12.21 4.56
C GLY A 74 8.73 -12.63 4.96
N ARG A 75 7.78 -11.71 5.08
CA ARG A 75 6.42 -11.99 5.51
C ARG A 75 5.41 -10.95 5.06
N MET A 76 4.14 -11.31 5.02
CA MET A 76 3.03 -10.38 4.89
C MET A 76 2.85 -9.55 6.17
N ALA A 77 2.28 -8.36 6.02
CA ALA A 77 1.98 -7.47 7.13
C ALA A 77 0.85 -8.02 8.02
N ARG A 78 0.89 -7.71 9.31
CA ARG A 78 -0.20 -7.94 10.25
C ARG A 78 -1.12 -6.72 10.30
N LYS A 79 -2.40 -6.91 10.60
CA LYS A 79 -3.41 -5.83 10.61
C LYS A 79 -3.02 -4.60 11.43
N HIS A 80 -2.43 -4.82 12.62
CA HIS A 80 -2.09 -3.75 13.55
C HIS A 80 -0.83 -2.97 13.18
N GLU A 81 -0.03 -3.45 12.21
CA GLU A 81 1.23 -2.79 11.83
C GLU A 81 1.01 -1.46 11.09
N PHE A 82 -0.21 -1.17 10.68
CA PHE A 82 -0.59 0.12 10.08
C PHE A 82 -1.08 1.15 11.09
N ASN A 83 -1.41 0.74 12.32
CA ASN A 83 -2.01 1.63 13.34
C ASN A 83 -1.10 2.81 13.66
N GLY A 84 0.19 2.57 13.86
CA GLY A 84 1.16 3.63 14.15
C GLY A 84 1.25 4.69 13.05
N ALA A 85 1.22 4.27 11.79
CA ALA A 85 1.23 5.18 10.65
C ALA A 85 -0.05 6.04 10.59
N ILE A 86 -1.20 5.44 10.84
CA ILE A 86 -2.49 6.16 10.88
C ILE A 86 -2.49 7.19 12.01
N ILE A 87 -2.09 6.78 13.23
CA ILE A 87 -1.99 7.66 14.39
C ILE A 87 -1.02 8.81 14.09
N TYR A 88 0.16 8.53 13.54
CA TYR A 88 1.13 9.54 13.15
C TYR A 88 0.51 10.54 12.18
N LEU A 89 -0.07 10.08 11.06
CA LEU A 89 -0.63 10.96 10.04
C LEU A 89 -1.84 11.76 10.53
N CYS A 90 -2.60 11.27 11.52
CA CYS A 90 -3.75 11.94 12.10
C CYS A 90 -3.41 12.85 13.30
N SER A 91 -2.18 12.82 13.80
CA SER A 91 -1.76 13.58 14.98
C SER A 91 -0.99 14.85 14.63
N SER A 92 -0.73 15.68 15.64
CA SER A 92 0.15 16.85 15.55
C SER A 92 1.60 16.51 15.24
N ALA A 93 2.04 15.27 15.48
CA ALA A 93 3.38 14.80 15.13
C ALA A 93 3.67 14.87 13.62
N SER A 94 2.63 14.91 12.80
CA SER A 94 2.73 15.09 11.34
C SER A 94 2.17 16.43 10.86
N SER A 95 2.18 17.47 11.72
CA SER A 95 1.56 18.77 11.41
C SER A 95 2.08 19.45 10.14
N PHE A 96 3.30 19.12 9.71
CA PHE A 96 3.91 19.65 8.47
C PHE A 96 3.96 18.63 7.33
N VAL A 97 3.16 17.55 7.42
CA VAL A 97 3.09 16.48 6.41
C VAL A 97 1.73 16.53 5.71
N THR A 98 1.73 16.87 4.43
CA THR A 98 0.54 16.84 3.57
C THR A 98 0.92 16.43 2.14
N GLY A 99 0.02 15.77 1.42
CA GLY A 99 0.27 15.26 0.06
C GLY A 99 1.18 14.03 0.01
N HIS A 100 1.52 13.45 1.17
CA HIS A 100 2.45 12.34 1.27
C HIS A 100 1.77 10.99 1.05
N ASN A 101 2.47 10.09 0.35
CA ASN A 101 2.13 8.68 0.26
C ASN A 101 3.12 7.88 1.14
N LEU A 102 2.68 7.47 2.32
CA LEU A 102 3.49 6.68 3.23
C LEU A 102 3.44 5.21 2.83
N VAL A 103 4.55 4.71 2.30
CA VAL A 103 4.68 3.30 1.90
C VAL A 103 5.00 2.44 3.12
N ILE A 104 4.21 1.37 3.32
CA ILE A 104 4.34 0.43 4.43
C ILE A 104 4.27 -0.98 3.85
N ASP A 105 5.35 -1.43 3.24
CA ASP A 105 5.35 -2.61 2.37
C ASP A 105 6.44 -3.66 2.71
N GLY A 106 7.15 -3.47 3.80
CA GLY A 106 8.23 -4.38 4.20
C GLY A 106 9.42 -4.36 3.25
N GLY A 107 9.57 -3.29 2.46
CA GLY A 107 10.65 -3.12 1.50
C GLY A 107 10.33 -3.63 0.08
N ARG A 108 9.11 -4.09 -0.18
CA ARG A 108 8.74 -4.71 -1.47
C ARG A 108 9.00 -3.83 -2.69
N THR A 109 8.87 -2.51 -2.58
CA THR A 109 8.99 -1.59 -3.72
C THR A 109 10.39 -1.03 -3.93
N ILE A 110 11.35 -1.37 -3.09
CA ILE A 110 12.71 -0.80 -3.12
C ILE A 110 13.81 -1.78 -3.56
N TRP A 111 13.46 -2.99 -3.95
CA TRP A 111 14.43 -4.00 -4.39
C TRP A 111 14.05 -4.64 -5.73
#